data_63a51b1b8f8d1f1636816740b9663e72
#
_entry.id   63a51b1b8f8d1f1636816740b9663e72
#
_cell.length_a   1.000
_cell.length_b   1.000
_cell.length_c   1.000
_cell.angle_alpha   90.00
_cell.angle_beta   90.00
_cell.angle_gamma   90.00
#
_symmetry.space_group_name_H-M   'P 1'
#
loop_
_entity.id
_entity.type
_entity.pdbx_description
1 polymer ?
#
loop_
_entity_poly.entity_id
_entity_poly.type
_entity_poly.pdbx_seq_one_letter_code
_entity_poly.pdbx_strand_id
1 'polypeptide(L)' 'MADKLKIGVLGAGHLGKIHMKCILELPETYEFVGFFDPSPENAKVAAEQFGTMAFHNAKSLIEACDVV' A
#
# COMPACT_ATOMS: atom_id res chain seq x y z
N MET A 1 7.25 -16.92 16.90
CA MET A 1 7.53 -15.82 15.99
C MET A 1 6.24 -15.31 15.40
N ALA A 2 5.97 -14.03 15.56
CA ALA A 2 4.73 -13.46 15.08
C ALA A 2 4.81 -13.18 13.57
N ASP A 3 3.77 -13.54 12.87
CA ASP A 3 3.66 -13.20 11.45
C ASP A 3 3.33 -11.73 11.30
N LYS A 4 3.88 -11.12 10.26
CA LYS A 4 3.55 -9.74 9.94
C LYS A 4 2.14 -9.67 9.37
N LEU A 5 1.46 -8.56 9.66
CA LEU A 5 0.19 -8.28 9.04
C LEU A 5 0.43 -7.78 7.61
N LYS A 6 -0.25 -8.40 6.67
CA LYS A 6 -0.23 -7.93 5.28
C LYS A 6 -1.18 -6.76 5.14
N ILE A 7 -0.63 -5.60 4.83
CA ILE A 7 -1.41 -4.37 4.78
C ILE A 7 -1.30 -3.71 3.41
N GLY A 8 -2.38 -3.12 2.98
CA GLY A 8 -2.43 -2.33 1.77
C GLY A 8 -3.06 -0.97 2.03
N VAL A 9 -2.93 -0.07 1.08
CA VAL A 9 -3.49 1.27 1.18
C VAL A 9 -4.43 1.53 0.02
N LEU A 10 -5.63 1.99 0.32
CA LEU A 10 -6.58 2.43 -0.71
C LEU A 10 -6.46 3.95 -0.83
N GLY A 11 -6.01 4.39 -2.00
CA GLY A 11 -5.79 5.80 -2.28
C GLY A 11 -4.33 6.20 -2.12
N ALA A 12 -3.78 6.86 -3.13
CA ALA A 12 -2.40 7.32 -3.13
C ALA A 12 -2.29 8.85 -3.20
N GLY A 13 -3.32 9.53 -2.71
CA GLY A 13 -3.28 10.97 -2.55
C GLY A 13 -2.41 11.36 -1.36
N HIS A 14 -2.54 12.60 -0.90
CA HIS A 14 -1.69 13.12 0.17
C HIS A 14 -1.74 12.27 1.44
N LEU A 15 -2.94 11.94 1.92
CA LEU A 15 -3.08 11.12 3.12
C LEU A 15 -2.62 9.68 2.91
N GLY A 16 -2.90 9.14 1.74
CA GLY A 16 -2.44 7.78 1.40
C GLY A 16 -0.94 7.66 1.45
N LYS A 17 -0.23 8.66 0.95
CA LYS A 17 1.22 8.68 0.98
C LYS A 17 1.76 8.76 2.40
N ILE A 18 1.11 9.52 3.26
CA ILE A 18 1.49 9.58 4.67
C ILE A 18 1.33 8.22 5.33
N HIS A 19 0.22 7.53 5.07
CA HIS A 19 0.00 6.18 5.60
C HIS A 19 1.04 5.19 5.10
N MET A 20 1.36 5.25 3.81
CA MET A 20 2.39 4.36 3.25
C MET A 20 3.75 4.60 3.89
N LYS A 21 4.11 5.85 4.12
CA LYS A 21 5.36 6.18 4.79
C LYS A 21 5.40 5.60 6.20
N CYS A 22 4.31 5.74 6.95
CA CYS A 22 4.22 5.20 8.31
C CYS A 22 4.35 3.68 8.33
N ILE A 23 3.70 3.00 7.38
CA ILE A 23 3.76 1.55 7.27
C ILE A 23 5.19 1.10 6.99
N LEU A 24 5.88 1.77 6.09
CA LEU A 24 7.25 1.43 5.72
C LEU A 24 8.25 1.68 6.86
N GLU A 25 7.89 2.50 7.83
CA GLU A 25 8.71 2.71 9.02
C GLU A 25 8.53 1.59 10.05
N LEU A 26 7.58 0.68 9.84
CA LEU A 26 7.29 -0.42 10.76
C LEU A 26 7.41 -1.78 10.05
N PRO A 27 8.57 -2.08 9.44
CA PRO A 27 8.71 -3.31 8.65
C PRO A 27 8.65 -4.59 9.48
N GLU A 28 8.82 -4.49 10.77
CA GLU A 28 8.73 -5.66 11.66
C GLU A 28 7.28 -6.01 11.99
N THR A 29 6.38 -5.04 11.89
CA THR A 29 4.97 -5.21 12.23
C THR A 29 4.14 -5.50 11.00
N TYR A 30 4.44 -4.82 9.88
CA TYR A 30 3.64 -4.89 8.67
C TYR A 30 4.46 -5.36 7.47
N GLU A 31 3.82 -6.20 6.66
CA GLU A 31 4.29 -6.47 5.31
C GLU A 31 3.45 -5.61 4.38
N PHE A 32 4.07 -4.62 3.76
CA PHE A 32 3.35 -3.73 2.84
C PHE A 32 3.18 -4.41 1.50
N VAL A 33 1.95 -4.84 1.21
CA VAL A 33 1.63 -5.57 -0.01
C VAL A 33 1.59 -4.65 -1.22
N GLY A 34 0.99 -3.48 -1.06
CA GLY A 34 0.84 -2.54 -2.17
C GLY A 34 -0.30 -1.58 -1.91
N PHE A 35 -0.70 -0.89 -2.97
CA PHE A 35 -1.77 0.09 -2.88
C PHE A 35 -2.60 0.12 -4.15
N PHE A 36 -3.75 0.77 -4.08
CA PHE A 36 -4.58 1.03 -5.25
C PHE A 36 -5.01 2.48 -5.25
N ASP A 37 -4.98 3.10 -6.43
CA ASP A 37 -5.54 4.43 -6.64
C ASP A 37 -6.25 4.45 -7.99
N PRO A 38 -7.47 5.01 -8.07
CA PRO A 38 -8.19 5.07 -9.34
C PRO A 38 -7.54 6.00 -10.37
N SER A 39 -6.65 6.89 -9.93
CA SER A 39 -5.91 7.77 -10.82
C SER A 39 -4.61 7.10 -11.27
N PRO A 40 -4.44 6.82 -12.57
CA PRO A 40 -3.19 6.22 -13.05
C PRO A 40 -1.95 7.08 -12.77
N GLU A 41 -2.12 8.40 -12.79
CA GLU A 41 -1.00 9.31 -12.50
C GLU A 41 -0.56 9.23 -11.05
N ASN A 42 -1.52 9.23 -10.12
CA ASN A 42 -1.20 9.10 -8.70
C ASN A 42 -0.57 7.75 -8.42
N ALA A 43 -1.09 6.69 -9.03
CA ALA A 43 -0.55 5.35 -8.85
C ALA A 43 0.90 5.26 -9.32
N LYS A 44 1.20 5.84 -10.48
CA LYS A 44 2.55 5.83 -11.02
C LYS A 44 3.52 6.58 -10.12
N VAL A 45 3.15 7.77 -9.70
CA VAL A 45 3.99 8.61 -8.84
C VAL A 45 4.28 7.91 -7.52
N ALA A 46 3.25 7.38 -6.89
CA ALA A 46 3.42 6.71 -5.59
C ALA A 46 4.24 5.43 -5.72
N ALA A 47 4.03 4.65 -6.77
CA ALA A 47 4.80 3.44 -6.99
C ALA A 47 6.29 3.75 -7.14
N GLU A 48 6.63 4.80 -7.86
CA GLU A 48 8.02 5.21 -8.03
C GLU A 48 8.60 5.79 -6.75
N GLN A 49 7.80 6.60 -6.04
CA GLN A 49 8.26 7.28 -4.82
C GLN A 49 8.55 6.30 -3.69
N PHE A 50 7.71 5.28 -3.53
CA PHE A 50 7.83 4.35 -2.41
C PHE A 50 8.39 2.99 -2.80
N GLY A 51 8.65 2.75 -4.08
CA GLY A 51 9.17 1.48 -4.55
C GLY A 51 8.23 0.32 -4.29
N THR A 52 6.94 0.54 -4.41
CA THR A 52 5.93 -0.46 -4.08
C THR A 52 5.00 -0.75 -5.25
N MET A 53 4.20 -1.82 -5.12
CA MET A 53 3.33 -2.27 -6.19
C MET A 53 2.00 -1.53 -6.20
N ALA A 54 1.60 -1.05 -7.38
CA ALA A 54 0.26 -0.51 -7.59
C ALA A 54 -0.63 -1.62 -8.15
N PHE A 55 -1.75 -1.88 -7.48
CA PHE A 55 -2.72 -2.88 -7.92
C PHE A 55 -3.68 -2.29 -8.95
N HIS A 56 -4.21 -3.15 -9.82
CA HIS A 56 -5.11 -2.71 -10.87
C HIS A 56 -6.51 -2.38 -10.38
N ASN A 57 -6.93 -2.97 -9.26
CA ASN A 57 -8.23 -2.68 -8.68
C ASN A 57 -8.21 -2.94 -7.18
N ALA A 58 -9.19 -2.35 -6.49
CA ALA A 58 -9.27 -2.44 -5.05
C ALA A 58 -9.53 -3.88 -4.57
N LYS A 59 -10.32 -4.64 -5.31
CA LYS A 59 -10.66 -6.00 -4.93
C LYS A 59 -9.41 -6.88 -4.83
N SER A 60 -8.54 -6.81 -5.83
CA SER A 60 -7.30 -7.59 -5.82
C SER A 60 -6.42 -7.24 -4.64
N LEU A 61 -6.34 -5.95 -4.31
CA LEU A 61 -5.57 -5.49 -3.16
C LEU A 61 -6.15 -6.04 -1.86
N ILE A 62 -7.46 -5.92 -1.69
CA ILE A 62 -8.13 -6.38 -0.48
C ILE A 62 -7.94 -7.89 -0.28
N GLU A 63 -8.04 -8.66 -1.36
CA GLU A 63 -7.86 -10.11 -1.30
C GLU A 63 -6.43 -10.51 -0.94
N ALA A 64 -5.45 -9.68 -1.25
CA ALA A 64 -4.06 -9.96 -0.96
C ALA A 64 -3.64 -9.53 0.44
N CYS A 65 -4.48 -8.78 1.15
CA CYS A 65 -4.14 -8.18 2.43
C CYS A 65 -4.93 -8.74 3.59
N ASP A 66 -4.36 -8.66 4.78
CA ASP A 66 -5.08 -8.93 6.02
C ASP A 66 -5.84 -7.67 6.45
N VAL A 67 -5.26 -6.50 6.17
CA VAL A 67 -5.79 -5.20 6.55
C VAL A 67 -5.58 -4.22 5.41
N VAL A 68 -6.53 -3.31 5.27
CA VAL A 68 -6.43 -2.25 4.25
C VAL A 68 -6.65 -0.89 4.89
#